data_a0081850b1dbb5874bb72256da3db229
#
_entry.id   a0081850b1dbb5874bb72256da3db229
#
_cell.length_a   1.000
_cell.length_b   1.000
_cell.length_c   1.000
_cell.angle_alpha   90.00
_cell.angle_beta   90.00
_cell.angle_gamma   90.00
#
_symmetry.space_group_name_H-M   'P 1'
#
loop_
_entity.id
_entity.type
_entity.pdbx_description
1 polymer ?
#
loop_
_entity_poly.entity_id
_entity_poly.type
_entity_poly.pdbx_seq_one_letter_code
_entity_poly.pdbx_strand_id
1 'polypeptide(L)'
;EHRTQPKSGSPEKKKKESASDTSQKLMLTWLVTYPKIFDKVAQYLTPEDFVVPLYREVAQMLFQQREEGEINPARLLNSFPDSEEQREVASLFNATIHLETQQEQDQAFADTLLRIKQESLAEKNRNWDPSDLQGLQKLVKAKKELEDLGRKRWELHISFE
;
A
#
# COMPACT_ATOMS: atom_id res chain seq x y z
N GLU A 1 -45.72 4.43 -7.08
CA GLU A 1 -45.10 4.44 -6.93
C GLU A 1 -44.11 4.37 -6.59
N HIS A 2 -43.75 4.39 -6.54
CA HIS A 2 -42.75 4.29 -6.23
C HIS A 2 -41.71 4.42 -5.96
N ARG A 3 -41.30 4.38 -5.97
CA ARG A 3 -40.38 4.46 -5.58
C ARG A 3 -39.43 4.46 -5.51
N THR A 4 -39.12 4.46 -5.58
CA THR A 4 -38.08 4.47 -5.57
C THR A 4 -37.24 4.81 -5.22
N GLN A 5 -36.61 4.97 -4.88
CA GLN A 5 -35.67 5.29 -4.53
C GLN A 5 -34.77 5.20 -4.31
N PRO A 6 -34.39 4.97 -4.08
CA PRO A 6 -33.37 5.04 -3.74
C PRO A 6 -32.39 5.10 -3.90
N LYS A 7 -31.99 5.25 -3.93
CA LYS A 7 -31.05 5.42 -4.11
C LYS A 7 -30.24 5.75 -3.79
N SER A 8 -30.34 5.67 -3.51
CA SER A 8 -29.77 6.19 -3.23
C SER A 8 -28.66 6.36 -2.93
N GLY A 9 -28.41 6.80 -2.95
CA GLY A 9 -27.23 7.27 -2.77
C GLY A 9 -26.28 6.44 -2.14
N SER A 10 -26.43 5.86 -1.61
CA SER A 10 -25.58 5.08 -1.08
C SER A 10 -24.49 4.56 -1.86
N PRO A 11 -24.58 4.49 -2.97
CA PRO A 11 -23.59 3.88 -3.74
C PRO A 11 -22.21 4.37 -3.58
N GLU A 12 -22.10 5.59 -3.43
CA GLU A 12 -20.82 6.11 -3.40
C GLU A 12 -20.02 5.60 -2.31
N LYS A 13 -20.62 5.30 -1.24
CA LYS A 13 -19.86 4.88 -0.17
C LYS A 13 -19.54 3.47 -0.28
N LYS A 14 -20.18 2.78 -1.09
CA LYS A 14 -19.91 1.44 -1.20
C LYS A 14 -18.97 1.15 -2.27
N LYS A 15 -18.09 2.05 -2.63
CA LYS A 15 -17.15 1.75 -3.60
C LYS A 15 -16.39 0.52 -3.21
N LYS A 16 -16.24 -0.42 -4.09
CA LYS A 16 -15.50 -1.60 -3.82
C LYS A 16 -14.06 -1.28 -3.82
N GLU A 17 -13.34 -1.86 -2.91
CA GLU A 17 -11.90 -1.75 -2.91
C GLU A 17 -11.35 -2.55 -4.07
N SER A 18 -10.43 -1.97 -4.82
CA SER A 18 -9.75 -2.68 -5.87
C SER A 18 -8.70 -3.59 -5.24
N ALA A 19 -8.16 -4.52 -6.05
CA ALA A 19 -7.08 -5.37 -5.57
C ALA A 19 -5.88 -4.55 -5.15
N SER A 20 -5.65 -3.44 -5.84
CA SER A 20 -4.54 -2.57 -5.49
C SER A 20 -4.78 -1.85 -4.17
N ASP A 21 -6.00 -1.38 -3.92
CA ASP A 21 -6.32 -0.76 -2.64
C ASP A 21 -6.12 -1.75 -1.50
N THR A 22 -6.57 -2.98 -1.70
CA THR A 22 -6.43 -4.02 -0.69
C THR A 22 -4.98 -4.32 -0.39
N SER A 23 -4.14 -4.37 -1.42
CA SER A 23 -2.71 -4.64 -1.23
C SER A 23 -2.03 -3.52 -0.46
N GLN A 24 -2.34 -2.29 -0.80
CA GLN A 24 -1.74 -1.15 -0.09
C GLN A 24 -2.17 -1.14 1.37
N LYS A 25 -3.44 -1.37 1.61
CA LYS A 25 -3.95 -1.41 2.98
C LYS A 25 -3.28 -2.53 3.77
N LEU A 26 -3.17 -3.70 3.18
CA LEU A 26 -2.56 -4.85 3.85
C LEU A 26 -1.10 -4.57 4.20
N MET A 27 -0.34 -3.98 3.26
CA MET A 27 1.05 -3.66 3.54
C MET A 27 1.17 -2.68 4.69
N LEU A 28 0.33 -1.65 4.73
CA LEU A 28 0.35 -0.68 5.83
C LEU A 28 -0.02 -1.34 7.15
N THR A 29 -0.99 -2.24 7.13
CA THR A 29 -1.36 -3.00 8.32
C THR A 29 -0.17 -3.78 8.85
N TRP A 30 0.55 -4.44 7.96
CA TRP A 30 1.74 -5.19 8.36
C TRP A 30 2.81 -4.29 8.96
N LEU A 31 3.04 -3.12 8.36
CA LEU A 31 4.06 -2.20 8.87
C LEU A 31 3.73 -1.71 10.27
N VAL A 32 2.44 -1.48 10.53
CA VAL A 32 2.02 -1.05 11.86
C VAL A 32 2.07 -2.19 12.86
N THR A 33 1.62 -3.37 12.44
CA THR A 33 1.52 -4.52 13.34
C THR A 33 2.87 -5.19 13.60
N TYR A 34 3.73 -5.23 12.59
CA TYR A 34 5.01 -5.92 12.66
C TYR A 34 6.14 -4.98 12.25
N PRO A 35 6.50 -4.03 13.09
CA PRO A 35 7.50 -3.02 12.69
C PRO A 35 8.84 -3.60 12.26
N LYS A 36 9.14 -4.83 12.65
CA LYS A 36 10.42 -5.45 12.28
C LYS A 36 10.57 -5.64 10.78
N ILE A 37 9.45 -5.74 10.05
CA ILE A 37 9.55 -5.95 8.60
C ILE A 37 9.86 -4.66 7.85
N PHE A 38 9.84 -3.53 8.53
CA PHE A 38 10.00 -2.24 7.89
C PHE A 38 11.27 -2.15 7.06
N ASP A 39 12.38 -2.62 7.61
CA ASP A 39 13.65 -2.54 6.90
C ASP A 39 13.62 -3.35 5.60
N LYS A 40 12.97 -4.49 5.63
CA LYS A 40 12.84 -5.32 4.43
C LYS A 40 11.96 -4.63 3.40
N VAL A 41 10.83 -4.09 3.85
CA VAL A 41 9.89 -3.41 2.96
C VAL A 41 10.53 -2.19 2.33
N ALA A 42 11.32 -1.45 3.11
CA ALA A 42 11.95 -0.22 2.62
C ALA A 42 12.97 -0.47 1.54
N GLN A 43 13.44 -1.72 1.39
CA GLN A 43 14.33 -2.05 0.29
C GLN A 43 13.60 -2.02 -1.05
N TYR A 44 12.29 -2.18 -1.04
CA TYR A 44 11.51 -2.28 -2.27
C TYR A 44 10.52 -1.15 -2.47
N LEU A 45 10.00 -0.57 -1.40
CA LEU A 45 8.93 0.40 -1.47
C LEU A 45 9.32 1.72 -0.82
N THR A 46 8.78 2.80 -1.40
CA THR A 46 8.80 4.11 -0.78
C THR A 46 7.34 4.57 -0.66
N PRO A 47 7.06 5.62 0.11
CA PRO A 47 5.68 6.11 0.19
C PRO A 47 5.07 6.47 -1.16
N GLU A 48 5.91 6.83 -2.13
CA GLU A 48 5.44 7.19 -3.46
C GLU A 48 4.80 6.02 -4.19
N ASP A 49 5.11 4.80 -3.78
CA ASP A 49 4.53 3.62 -4.42
C ASP A 49 3.09 3.38 -4.03
N PHE A 50 2.61 4.04 -2.98
CA PHE A 50 1.22 3.92 -2.54
C PHE A 50 0.40 4.94 -3.32
N VAL A 51 -0.39 4.46 -4.28
CA VAL A 51 -1.09 5.34 -5.22
C VAL A 51 -2.40 5.90 -4.67
N VAL A 52 -2.99 5.26 -3.68
CA VAL A 52 -4.19 5.81 -3.02
C VAL A 52 -3.74 6.97 -2.15
N PRO A 53 -4.28 8.17 -2.36
CA PRO A 53 -3.76 9.35 -1.63
C PRO A 53 -3.73 9.21 -0.11
N LEU A 54 -4.77 8.66 0.47
CA LEU A 54 -4.80 8.47 1.92
C LEU A 54 -3.69 7.52 2.37
N TYR A 55 -3.51 6.42 1.65
CA TYR A 55 -2.49 5.43 2.01
C TYR A 55 -1.09 5.97 1.78
N ARG A 56 -0.92 6.82 0.76
CA ARG A 56 0.38 7.48 0.57
C ARG A 56 0.72 8.37 1.76
N GLU A 57 -0.27 9.11 2.25
CA GLU A 57 -0.07 9.95 3.42
C GLU A 57 0.31 9.12 4.64
N VAL A 58 -0.43 8.03 4.86
CA VAL A 58 -0.12 7.13 5.97
C VAL A 58 1.29 6.58 5.84
N ALA A 59 1.65 6.16 4.62
CA ALA A 59 2.98 5.62 4.39
C ALA A 59 4.07 6.66 4.66
N GLN A 60 3.85 7.90 4.24
CA GLN A 60 4.80 8.97 4.51
C GLN A 60 5.02 9.16 6.00
N MET A 61 3.94 9.15 6.75
CA MET A 61 4.04 9.31 8.20
C MET A 61 4.71 8.13 8.87
N LEU A 62 4.39 6.91 8.43
CA LEU A 62 5.00 5.72 9.01
C LEU A 62 6.50 5.67 8.73
N PHE A 63 6.90 5.97 7.49
CA PHE A 63 8.31 5.97 7.15
C PHE A 63 9.06 7.04 7.95
N GLN A 64 8.44 8.18 8.16
CA GLN A 64 9.05 9.23 8.97
C GLN A 64 9.17 8.79 10.42
N GLN A 65 8.12 8.22 10.99
CA GLN A 65 8.16 7.73 12.37
C GLN A 65 9.24 6.67 12.54
N ARG A 66 9.39 5.81 11.52
CA ARG A 66 10.42 4.79 11.55
C ARG A 66 11.80 5.41 11.65
N GLU A 67 12.04 6.49 10.91
CA GLU A 67 13.32 7.19 10.98
C GLU A 67 13.51 7.87 12.33
N GLU A 68 12.43 8.30 12.96
CA GLU A 68 12.50 8.90 14.28
C GLU A 68 12.70 7.87 15.38
N GLY A 69 12.57 6.59 15.04
CA GLY A 69 12.90 5.50 15.95
C GLY A 69 11.74 4.74 16.53
N GLU A 70 10.51 5.20 16.31
CA GLU A 70 9.37 4.54 16.94
C GLU A 70 8.08 4.78 16.17
N ILE A 71 7.35 3.70 15.94
CA ILE A 71 6.02 3.79 15.32
C ILE A 71 5.01 4.17 16.39
N ASN A 72 4.27 5.24 16.16
CA ASN A 72 3.32 5.77 17.12
C ASN A 72 1.94 5.89 16.47
N PRO A 73 1.07 4.88 16.64
CA PRO A 73 -0.25 4.89 16.01
C PRO A 73 -1.14 6.04 16.46
N ALA A 74 -1.06 6.43 17.72
CA ALA A 74 -1.91 7.51 18.21
C ALA A 74 -1.57 8.82 17.52
N ARG A 75 -0.29 9.10 17.35
CA ARG A 75 0.14 10.30 16.68
C ARG A 75 -0.29 10.29 15.22
N LEU A 76 -0.23 9.11 14.61
CA LEU A 76 -0.66 8.94 13.23
C LEU A 76 -2.15 9.28 13.10
N LEU A 77 -2.98 8.74 13.97
CA LEU A 77 -4.41 9.00 13.95
C LEU A 77 -4.74 10.46 14.14
N ASN A 78 -4.02 11.12 15.03
CA ASN A 78 -4.27 12.52 15.32
C ASN A 78 -3.93 13.44 14.16
N SER A 79 -3.22 12.95 13.17
CA SER A 79 -2.87 13.73 12.00
C SER A 79 -4.01 13.82 10.99
N PHE A 80 -5.10 13.09 11.20
CA PHE A 80 -6.23 13.08 10.28
C PHE A 80 -7.44 13.71 10.94
N PRO A 81 -7.74 14.97 10.61
CA PRO A 81 -8.88 15.64 11.23
C PRO A 81 -10.23 15.16 10.73
N ASP A 82 -10.30 14.66 9.52
CA ASP A 82 -11.55 14.15 8.96
C ASP A 82 -11.90 12.82 9.61
N SER A 83 -13.12 12.71 10.12
CA SER A 83 -13.50 11.54 10.90
C SER A 83 -13.57 10.27 10.04
N GLU A 84 -13.90 10.40 8.77
CA GLU A 84 -13.94 9.22 7.91
C GLU A 84 -12.53 8.72 7.60
N GLU A 85 -11.62 9.64 7.33
CA GLU A 85 -10.24 9.27 7.10
C GLU A 85 -9.64 8.66 8.36
N GLN A 86 -9.93 9.24 9.50
CA GLN A 86 -9.42 8.73 10.77
C GLN A 86 -9.91 7.31 11.02
N ARG A 87 -11.18 7.06 10.69
CA ARG A 87 -11.74 5.72 10.84
C ARG A 87 -11.07 4.73 9.92
N GLU A 88 -10.82 5.14 8.68
CA GLU A 88 -10.14 4.27 7.72
C GLU A 88 -8.73 3.95 8.19
N VAL A 89 -8.00 4.96 8.67
CA VAL A 89 -6.66 4.75 9.17
C VAL A 89 -6.67 3.86 10.41
N ALA A 90 -7.64 4.09 11.31
CA ALA A 90 -7.75 3.27 12.52
C ALA A 90 -7.96 1.80 12.19
N SER A 91 -8.64 1.51 11.09
CA SER A 91 -8.89 0.12 10.71
C SER A 91 -7.60 -0.63 10.41
N LEU A 92 -6.52 0.07 10.08
CA LEU A 92 -5.24 -0.56 9.84
C LEU A 92 -4.64 -1.17 11.10
N PHE A 93 -5.01 -0.63 12.26
CA PHE A 93 -4.45 -1.10 13.52
C PHE A 93 -5.23 -2.27 14.11
N ASN A 94 -6.40 -2.53 13.55
CA ASN A 94 -7.29 -3.56 14.08
C ASN A 94 -7.44 -4.76 13.17
N ALA A 95 -6.70 -4.80 12.06
CA ALA A 95 -6.82 -5.89 11.12
C ALA A 95 -6.17 -7.13 11.68
N THR A 96 -6.80 -8.27 11.44
CA THR A 96 -6.28 -9.55 11.87
C THR A 96 -5.62 -10.24 10.68
N ILE A 97 -4.43 -10.75 10.90
CA ILE A 97 -3.66 -11.38 9.85
C ILE A 97 -3.48 -12.85 10.20
N HIS A 98 -3.94 -13.72 9.29
CA HIS A 98 -3.89 -15.15 9.51
C HIS A 98 -2.93 -15.80 8.54
N LEU A 99 -1.65 -15.71 8.83
CA LEU A 99 -0.60 -16.33 8.03
C LEU A 99 0.22 -17.21 8.95
N GLU A 100 -0.04 -18.52 8.89
CA GLU A 100 0.51 -19.42 9.89
C GLU A 100 1.83 -20.04 9.51
N THR A 101 2.04 -20.28 8.20
CA THR A 101 3.29 -20.90 7.78
C THR A 101 4.19 -19.89 7.12
N GLN A 102 5.49 -20.20 7.11
CA GLN A 102 6.46 -19.35 6.45
C GLN A 102 6.16 -19.22 4.97
N GLN A 103 5.70 -20.31 4.37
CA GLN A 103 5.37 -20.28 2.95
C GLN A 103 4.20 -19.32 2.67
N GLU A 104 3.18 -19.34 3.53
CA GLU A 104 2.06 -18.42 3.41
C GLU A 104 2.50 -16.98 3.57
N GLN A 105 3.40 -16.73 4.51
CA GLN A 105 3.92 -15.39 4.75
C GLN A 105 4.70 -14.88 3.55
N ASP A 106 5.58 -15.71 3.02
CA ASP A 106 6.40 -15.33 1.88
C ASP A 106 5.54 -15.07 0.64
N GLN A 107 4.57 -15.93 0.41
CA GLN A 107 3.71 -15.79 -0.74
C GLN A 107 2.84 -14.54 -0.65
N ALA A 108 2.26 -14.30 0.52
CA ALA A 108 1.44 -13.12 0.74
C ALA A 108 2.28 -11.85 0.58
N PHE A 109 3.49 -11.86 1.10
CA PHE A 109 4.39 -10.71 0.96
C PHE A 109 4.72 -10.46 -0.50
N ALA A 110 5.09 -11.49 -1.24
CA ALA A 110 5.44 -11.35 -2.64
C ALA A 110 4.25 -10.84 -3.45
N ASP A 111 3.07 -11.43 -3.25
CA ASP A 111 1.87 -11.02 -3.98
C ASP A 111 1.54 -9.57 -3.70
N THR A 112 1.60 -9.17 -2.43
CA THR A 112 1.25 -7.82 -2.02
C THR A 112 2.26 -6.81 -2.56
N LEU A 113 3.54 -7.12 -2.40
CA LEU A 113 4.61 -6.24 -2.86
C LEU A 113 4.53 -6.02 -4.37
N LEU A 114 4.39 -7.11 -5.12
CA LEU A 114 4.36 -7.01 -6.57
C LEU A 114 3.15 -6.23 -7.06
N ARG A 115 2.00 -6.40 -6.39
CA ARG A 115 0.81 -5.66 -6.77
C ARG A 115 1.00 -4.17 -6.56
N ILE A 116 1.58 -3.78 -5.42
CA ILE A 116 1.85 -2.37 -5.15
C ILE A 116 2.80 -1.79 -6.19
N LYS A 117 3.87 -2.53 -6.52
CA LYS A 117 4.83 -2.06 -7.51
C LYS A 117 4.19 -1.94 -8.89
N GLN A 118 3.32 -2.88 -9.25
CA GLN A 118 2.61 -2.83 -10.53
C GLN A 118 1.72 -1.60 -10.63
N GLU A 119 0.99 -1.30 -9.58
CA GLU A 119 0.11 -0.14 -9.59
C GLU A 119 0.91 1.16 -9.58
N SER A 120 2.00 1.18 -8.85
CA SER A 120 2.87 2.36 -8.83
C SER A 120 3.41 2.64 -10.22
N LEU A 121 3.86 1.60 -10.91
CA LEU A 121 4.38 1.76 -12.27
C LEU A 121 3.30 2.19 -13.23
N ALA A 122 2.10 1.62 -13.09
CA ALA A 122 0.98 1.98 -13.95
C ALA A 122 0.61 3.44 -13.79
N GLU A 123 0.61 3.94 -12.54
CA GLU A 123 0.31 5.34 -12.31
C GLU A 123 1.36 6.25 -12.94
N LYS A 124 2.62 5.92 -12.76
CA LYS A 124 3.70 6.71 -13.34
C LYS A 124 3.61 6.73 -14.85
N ASN A 125 3.23 5.60 -15.43
CA ASN A 125 3.10 5.50 -16.88
C ASN A 125 1.94 6.36 -17.37
N ARG A 126 0.82 6.38 -16.64
CA ARG A 126 -0.32 7.21 -17.02
C ARG A 126 0.01 8.70 -16.95
N ASN A 127 0.85 9.09 -16.01
CA ASN A 127 1.18 10.49 -15.77
C ASN A 127 2.41 10.96 -16.52
N TRP A 128 3.03 10.07 -17.28
CA TRP A 128 4.24 10.41 -17.99
C TRP A 128 3.94 11.34 -19.16
N ASP A 129 4.76 12.37 -19.31
CA ASP A 129 4.65 13.34 -20.39
C ASP A 129 5.59 12.90 -21.52
N PRO A 130 5.09 12.73 -22.77
CA PRO A 130 5.95 12.28 -23.87
C PRO A 130 7.17 13.17 -24.12
N SER A 131 7.16 14.41 -23.67
CA SER A 131 8.33 15.27 -23.83
C SER A 131 9.40 15.00 -22.79
N ASP A 132 9.12 14.17 -21.77
CA ASP A 132 10.04 13.90 -20.68
C ASP A 132 10.83 12.61 -20.97
N LEU A 133 11.97 12.78 -21.63
CA LEU A 133 12.79 11.62 -22.00
C LEU A 133 13.44 10.96 -20.79
N GLN A 134 13.80 11.77 -19.77
CA GLN A 134 14.36 11.19 -18.57
C GLN A 134 13.32 10.35 -17.83
N GLY A 135 12.08 10.83 -17.83
CA GLY A 135 11.00 10.08 -17.23
C GLY A 135 10.77 8.75 -17.94
N LEU A 136 10.89 8.76 -19.27
CA LEU A 136 10.76 7.53 -20.03
C LEU A 136 11.85 6.53 -19.66
N GLN A 137 13.08 6.99 -19.53
CA GLN A 137 14.17 6.11 -19.14
C GLN A 137 13.93 5.50 -17.76
N LYS A 138 13.41 6.30 -16.83
CA LYS A 138 13.09 5.81 -15.50
C LYS A 138 11.98 4.76 -15.54
N LEU A 139 10.97 4.99 -16.40
CA LEU A 139 9.88 4.03 -16.53
C LEU A 139 10.36 2.71 -17.11
N VAL A 140 11.22 2.76 -18.12
CA VAL A 140 11.74 1.54 -18.73
C VAL A 140 12.56 0.77 -17.70
N LYS A 141 13.39 1.46 -16.94
CA LYS A 141 14.20 0.83 -15.91
C LYS A 141 13.32 0.21 -14.83
N ALA A 142 12.31 0.95 -14.39
CA ALA A 142 11.40 0.46 -13.34
C ALA A 142 10.64 -0.76 -13.81
N LYS A 143 10.21 -0.76 -15.07
CA LYS A 143 9.50 -1.90 -15.62
C LYS A 143 10.38 -3.15 -15.64
N LYS A 144 11.65 -2.97 -16.04
CA LYS A 144 12.57 -4.09 -16.07
C LYS A 144 12.84 -4.62 -14.67
N GLU A 145 13.03 -3.72 -13.70
CA GLU A 145 13.25 -4.13 -12.33
C GLU A 145 12.06 -4.89 -11.78
N LEU A 146 10.85 -4.45 -12.13
CA LEU A 146 9.65 -5.13 -11.68
C LEU A 146 9.54 -6.52 -12.29
N GLU A 147 9.85 -6.65 -13.58
CA GLU A 147 9.83 -7.95 -14.25
C GLU A 147 10.85 -8.89 -13.61
N ASP A 148 12.04 -8.38 -13.31
CA ASP A 148 13.06 -9.20 -12.65
C ASP A 148 12.61 -9.65 -11.28
N LEU A 149 11.99 -8.75 -10.52
CA LEU A 149 11.50 -9.06 -9.19
C LEU A 149 10.42 -10.15 -9.28
N GLY A 150 9.52 -10.04 -10.26
CA GLY A 150 8.49 -11.05 -10.47
C GLY A 150 9.02 -12.41 -10.81
N ARG A 151 10.09 -12.46 -11.63
CA ARG A 151 10.69 -13.73 -11.98
C ARG A 151 11.40 -14.37 -10.79
N LYS A 152 11.87 -13.56 -9.85
CA LYS A 152 12.58 -14.05 -8.67
C LYS A 152 11.76 -13.97 -7.42
N ARG A 153 10.43 -13.99 -7.58
CA ARG A 153 9.55 -13.82 -6.41
C ARG A 153 9.79 -14.89 -5.35
N TRP A 154 10.27 -16.05 -5.75
CA TRP A 154 10.54 -17.12 -4.82
C TRP A 154 11.69 -16.78 -3.87
N GLU A 155 12.46 -15.74 -4.18
CA GLU A 155 13.52 -15.25 -3.31
C GLU A 155 13.01 -14.24 -2.27
N LEU A 156 11.76 -13.84 -2.38
CA LEU A 156 11.20 -12.86 -1.46
C LEU A 156 10.74 -13.55 -0.19
N HIS A 157 11.47 -13.33 0.88
CA HIS A 157 11.17 -13.93 2.16
C HIS A 157 10.94 -12.85 3.19
N ILE A 158 9.99 -13.10 4.10
CA ILE A 158 9.65 -12.15 5.14
C ILE A 158 9.47 -12.90 6.45
N SER A 159 9.83 -12.27 7.53
CA SER A 159 9.53 -12.82 8.87
C SER A 159 8.77 -11.76 9.62
N PHE A 160 7.57 -12.10 10.05
CA PHE A 160 6.74 -11.16 10.81
C PHE A 160 7.12 -11.17 12.30
N GLU A 161 8.02 -12.06 12.71
CA GLU A 161 8.39 -12.12 14.14
C GLU A 161 9.76 -11.57 14.46
#